data_53270a58abfc45e673dc4cc318262181
#
_entry.id   53270a58abfc45e673dc4cc318262181
#
_cell.length_a   1.000
_cell.length_b   1.000
_cell.length_c   1.000
_cell.angle_alpha   90.00
_cell.angle_beta   90.00
_cell.angle_gamma   90.00
#
_symmetry.space_group_name_H-M   'P 1'
#
loop_
_entity.id
_entity.type
_entity.pdbx_description
1 polymer ?
#
loop_
_entity_poly.entity_id
_entity_poly.type
_entity_poly.pdbx_seq_one_letter_code
_entity_poly.pdbx_strand_id
1 'polypeptide(L)'
;VKQIAEPYGMELLPEIHESYSEKIYEKISEQGYVTYDFFLPGLIIDALESGNGEHLTGWAQELIDKNIRTVNMLGCHDGIPLLDLKGILAEDRIQKLIDIIVSRGGYVKDLHGQKNIYYQVNATYFSALGEDEKKMLLARALQIFMPGKPQIWYLDLFAGKNDYEAVKKAGPGGHKEINRTNLTVEQVCSGLGKTIVKQQLELLRFRNSCPAFSEESRIKVSSDGSRIHFVWEHQGCTAELKANLQDCSYVIESCNTEGKRKLIAEG
;
A
#
# COMPACT_ATOMS: atom_id res chain seq x y z
N VAL A 1 20.54 -20.01 1.30
CA VAL A 1 19.92 -19.35 2.45
C VAL A 1 18.84 -20.22 3.05
N LYS A 2 17.88 -20.76 2.27
CA LYS A 2 16.76 -21.61 2.75
C LYS A 2 17.23 -22.75 3.65
N GLN A 3 18.18 -23.58 3.19
CA GLN A 3 18.72 -24.70 3.94
C GLN A 3 19.35 -24.32 5.30
N ILE A 4 19.75 -23.05 5.46
CA ILE A 4 20.30 -22.52 6.71
C ILE A 4 19.18 -22.00 7.62
N ALA A 5 18.15 -21.38 7.06
CA ALA A 5 17.07 -20.73 7.80
C ALA A 5 16.02 -21.71 8.34
N GLU A 6 15.62 -22.69 7.53
CA GLU A 6 14.58 -23.68 7.89
C GLU A 6 14.81 -24.43 9.20
N PRO A 7 16.03 -24.94 9.54
CA PRO A 7 16.26 -25.63 10.80
C PRO A 7 16.03 -24.76 12.04
N TYR A 8 16.02 -23.43 11.88
CA TYR A 8 15.76 -22.47 12.97
C TYR A 8 14.31 -21.98 12.98
N GLY A 9 13.42 -22.55 12.16
CA GLY A 9 12.02 -22.09 12.06
C GLY A 9 11.87 -20.71 11.43
N MET A 10 12.85 -20.26 10.67
CA MET A 10 12.79 -18.95 9.98
C MET A 10 12.14 -19.10 8.63
N GLU A 11 11.19 -18.22 8.33
CA GLU A 11 10.63 -18.05 7.00
C GLU A 11 11.41 -16.98 6.23
N LEU A 12 11.57 -17.20 4.92
CA LEU A 12 12.19 -16.21 4.04
C LEU A 12 11.11 -15.31 3.42
N LEU A 13 11.37 -14.01 3.42
CA LEU A 13 10.58 -13.01 2.71
C LEU A 13 11.46 -12.39 1.62
N PRO A 14 11.40 -12.91 0.38
CA PRO A 14 12.21 -12.39 -0.72
C PRO A 14 11.80 -10.95 -1.07
N GLU A 15 12.79 -10.07 -1.20
CA GLU A 15 12.61 -8.70 -1.69
C GLU A 15 13.11 -8.65 -3.14
N ILE A 16 12.17 -8.68 -4.07
CA ILE A 16 12.46 -8.73 -5.51
C ILE A 16 11.60 -7.71 -6.22
N HIS A 17 12.26 -6.77 -6.89
CA HIS A 17 11.64 -5.77 -7.75
C HIS A 17 11.72 -6.23 -9.21
N GLU A 18 10.59 -6.61 -9.76
CA GLU A 18 10.44 -6.99 -11.17
C GLU A 18 9.10 -6.51 -11.71
N SER A 19 9.04 -6.29 -13.02
CA SER A 19 7.78 -5.91 -13.64
C SER A 19 6.74 -7.03 -13.52
N TYR A 20 5.48 -6.63 -13.45
CA TYR A 20 4.37 -7.59 -13.42
C TYR A 20 4.43 -8.59 -14.59
N SER A 21 4.88 -8.14 -15.77
CA SER A 21 5.00 -9.01 -16.96
C SER A 21 5.98 -10.17 -16.79
N GLU A 22 6.97 -10.07 -15.91
CA GLU A 22 7.95 -11.14 -15.64
C GLU A 22 7.40 -12.27 -14.79
N LYS A 23 6.29 -12.05 -14.07
CA LYS A 23 5.60 -13.03 -13.22
C LYS A 23 6.50 -13.69 -12.17
N ILE A 24 7.52 -12.98 -11.67
CA ILE A 24 8.43 -13.51 -10.66
C ILE A 24 7.72 -13.74 -9.32
N TYR A 25 6.79 -12.87 -8.94
CA TYR A 25 5.97 -13.03 -7.73
C TYR A 25 5.17 -14.34 -7.73
N GLU A 26 4.68 -14.81 -8.89
CA GLU A 26 4.00 -16.11 -9.02
C GLU A 26 4.97 -17.26 -8.74
N LYS A 27 6.15 -17.23 -9.40
CA LYS A 27 7.19 -18.27 -9.23
C LYS A 27 7.67 -18.38 -7.78
N ILE A 28 7.74 -17.25 -7.08
CA ILE A 28 8.10 -17.19 -5.65
C ILE A 28 6.98 -17.81 -4.81
N SER A 29 5.72 -17.43 -5.08
CA SER A 29 4.55 -17.94 -4.38
C SER A 29 4.37 -19.45 -4.58
N GLU A 30 4.58 -19.98 -5.79
CA GLU A 30 4.54 -21.40 -6.09
C GLU A 30 5.55 -22.23 -5.28
N GLN A 31 6.65 -21.60 -4.85
CA GLN A 31 7.63 -22.21 -3.95
C GLN A 31 7.24 -22.13 -2.46
N GLY A 32 6.05 -21.58 -2.16
CA GLY A 32 5.52 -21.45 -0.80
C GLY A 32 5.98 -20.23 -0.04
N TYR A 33 6.69 -19.28 -0.67
CA TYR A 33 7.11 -18.05 -0.01
C TYR A 33 6.00 -17.00 0.03
N VAL A 34 6.04 -16.17 1.06
CA VAL A 34 5.33 -14.88 1.07
C VAL A 34 6.16 -13.90 0.25
N THR A 35 5.53 -13.03 -0.54
CA THR A 35 6.22 -12.03 -1.35
C THR A 35 5.82 -10.61 -0.95
N TYR A 36 6.69 -9.63 -1.20
CA TYR A 36 6.30 -8.23 -1.10
C TYR A 36 5.35 -7.85 -2.23
N ASP A 37 4.31 -7.07 -1.91
CA ASP A 37 3.42 -6.46 -2.89
C ASP A 37 3.92 -5.07 -3.28
N PHE A 38 4.86 -5.03 -4.23
CA PHE A 38 5.39 -3.77 -4.77
C PHE A 38 4.49 -3.12 -5.81
N PHE A 39 3.39 -3.77 -6.21
CA PHE A 39 2.42 -3.20 -7.15
C PHE A 39 1.41 -2.30 -6.44
N LEU A 40 1.04 -2.66 -5.22
CA LEU A 40 -0.03 -1.99 -4.47
C LEU A 40 0.18 -0.48 -4.30
N PRO A 41 1.37 0.04 -3.94
CA PRO A 41 1.56 1.47 -3.75
C PRO A 41 1.16 2.29 -4.98
N GLY A 42 1.64 1.88 -6.14
CA GLY A 42 1.34 2.55 -7.40
C GLY A 42 -0.10 2.35 -7.87
N LEU A 43 -0.68 1.16 -7.68
CA LEU A 43 -2.08 0.88 -8.04
C LEU A 43 -3.08 1.70 -7.22
N ILE A 44 -2.81 1.95 -5.94
CA ILE A 44 -3.66 2.82 -5.12
C ILE A 44 -3.56 4.27 -5.61
N ILE A 45 -2.34 4.78 -5.89
CA ILE A 45 -2.19 6.13 -6.45
C ILE A 45 -2.92 6.22 -7.79
N ASP A 46 -2.75 5.23 -8.66
CA ASP A 46 -3.44 5.18 -9.94
C ASP A 46 -4.96 5.22 -9.79
N ALA A 47 -5.51 4.41 -8.89
CA ALA A 47 -6.96 4.38 -8.64
C ALA A 47 -7.47 5.74 -8.14
N LEU A 48 -6.75 6.37 -7.18
CA LEU A 48 -7.12 7.66 -6.61
C LEU A 48 -7.01 8.82 -7.62
N GLU A 49 -6.01 8.80 -8.51
CA GLU A 49 -5.80 9.87 -9.48
C GLU A 49 -6.68 9.72 -10.73
N SER A 50 -7.03 8.50 -11.10
CA SER A 50 -7.91 8.24 -12.24
C SER A 50 -9.41 8.17 -11.89
N GLY A 51 -9.72 7.97 -10.59
CA GLY A 51 -11.08 7.69 -10.16
C GLY A 51 -11.61 6.33 -10.66
N ASN A 52 -10.73 5.37 -10.97
CA ASN A 52 -11.09 4.06 -11.49
C ASN A 52 -10.39 2.94 -10.70
N GLY A 53 -11.18 2.04 -10.12
CA GLY A 53 -10.71 0.94 -9.27
C GLY A 53 -10.34 -0.35 -10.00
N GLU A 54 -10.52 -0.44 -11.31
CA GLU A 54 -10.44 -1.69 -12.07
C GLU A 54 -9.08 -2.41 -11.92
N HIS A 55 -7.96 -1.71 -12.11
CA HIS A 55 -6.64 -2.33 -11.99
C HIS A 55 -6.32 -2.78 -10.56
N LEU A 56 -6.70 -1.97 -9.56
CA LEU A 56 -6.49 -2.30 -8.15
C LEU A 56 -7.31 -3.54 -7.74
N THR A 57 -8.59 -3.59 -8.12
CA THR A 57 -9.46 -4.73 -7.81
C THR A 57 -9.11 -5.97 -8.64
N GLY A 58 -8.66 -5.78 -9.88
CA GLY A 58 -8.12 -6.86 -10.71
C GLY A 58 -6.89 -7.51 -10.07
N TRP A 59 -5.97 -6.72 -9.54
CA TRP A 59 -4.83 -7.22 -8.79
C TRP A 59 -5.24 -7.96 -7.52
N ALA A 60 -6.17 -7.40 -6.74
CA ALA A 60 -6.70 -8.08 -5.56
C ALA A 60 -7.33 -9.43 -5.91
N GLN A 61 -8.11 -9.50 -7.00
CA GLN A 61 -8.72 -10.73 -7.46
C GLN A 61 -7.67 -11.77 -7.88
N GLU A 62 -6.60 -11.33 -8.57
CA GLU A 62 -5.51 -12.23 -8.95
C GLU A 62 -4.80 -12.85 -7.73
N LEU A 63 -4.55 -12.04 -6.68
CA LEU A 63 -3.99 -12.54 -5.43
C LEU A 63 -4.88 -13.61 -4.79
N ILE A 64 -6.21 -13.40 -4.82
CA ILE A 64 -7.20 -14.34 -4.30
C ILE A 64 -7.22 -15.63 -5.11
N ASP A 65 -7.37 -15.51 -6.43
CA ASP A 65 -7.54 -16.66 -7.34
C ASP A 65 -6.31 -17.57 -7.36
N LYS A 66 -5.11 -16.99 -7.25
CA LYS A 66 -3.84 -17.72 -7.23
C LYS A 66 -3.35 -18.05 -5.83
N ASN A 67 -4.11 -17.67 -4.79
CA ASN A 67 -3.73 -17.86 -3.38
C ASN A 67 -2.30 -17.34 -3.06
N ILE A 68 -1.96 -16.15 -3.60
CA ILE A 68 -0.67 -15.52 -3.39
C ILE A 68 -0.66 -14.80 -2.04
N ARG A 69 0.23 -15.22 -1.15
CA ARG A 69 0.41 -14.58 0.15
C ARG A 69 1.38 -13.40 0.04
N THR A 70 0.95 -12.23 0.47
CA THR A 70 1.75 -11.00 0.36
C THR A 70 1.95 -10.30 1.70
N VAL A 71 3.05 -9.54 1.76
CA VAL A 71 3.20 -8.39 2.66
C VAL A 71 3.00 -7.14 1.82
N ASN A 72 1.91 -6.43 2.05
CA ASN A 72 1.57 -5.23 1.30
C ASN A 72 1.94 -3.95 2.06
N MET A 73 2.25 -2.87 1.33
CA MET A 73 2.65 -1.59 1.91
C MET A 73 2.08 -0.43 1.09
N LEU A 74 2.10 0.78 1.66
CA LEU A 74 1.90 2.03 0.93
C LEU A 74 3.25 2.66 0.58
N GLY A 75 4.00 3.08 1.59
CA GLY A 75 5.37 3.53 1.46
C GLY A 75 6.35 2.65 2.23
N CYS A 76 7.63 2.85 1.98
CA CYS A 76 8.72 2.21 2.70
C CYS A 76 9.95 3.14 2.72
N HIS A 77 11.10 2.61 3.15
CA HIS A 77 12.39 3.35 3.15
C HIS A 77 12.96 3.60 1.74
N ASP A 78 12.46 2.89 0.74
CA ASP A 78 12.77 3.13 -0.67
C ASP A 78 11.73 4.04 -1.34
N GLY A 79 11.86 4.28 -2.62
CA GLY A 79 10.86 5.04 -3.38
C GLY A 79 9.62 4.21 -3.70
N ILE A 80 8.62 4.86 -4.28
CA ILE A 80 7.40 4.22 -4.77
C ILE A 80 7.74 3.51 -6.08
N PRO A 81 7.61 2.17 -6.15
CA PRO A 81 7.97 1.39 -7.34
C PRO A 81 6.86 1.55 -8.39
N LEU A 82 7.17 2.18 -9.51
CA LEU A 82 6.21 2.40 -10.60
C LEU A 82 6.53 1.56 -11.84
N LEU A 83 7.81 1.24 -12.06
CA LEU A 83 8.20 0.39 -13.18
C LEU A 83 7.68 -1.05 -13.02
N ASP A 84 7.51 -1.50 -11.78
CA ASP A 84 6.96 -2.82 -11.44
C ASP A 84 5.52 -2.98 -12.00
N LEU A 85 4.79 -1.87 -12.22
CA LEU A 85 3.44 -1.87 -12.80
C LEU A 85 3.38 -2.18 -14.30
N LYS A 86 4.53 -2.30 -14.96
CA LYS A 86 4.58 -2.64 -16.38
C LYS A 86 3.96 -4.01 -16.63
N GLY A 87 2.90 -4.02 -17.44
CA GLY A 87 2.08 -5.19 -17.72
C GLY A 87 0.73 -5.21 -16.98
N ILE A 88 0.58 -4.44 -15.87
CA ILE A 88 -0.74 -4.12 -15.30
C ILE A 88 -1.25 -2.82 -15.91
N LEU A 89 -0.41 -1.78 -15.92
CA LEU A 89 -0.74 -0.48 -16.49
C LEU A 89 -0.02 -0.26 -17.82
N ALA A 90 -0.64 0.51 -18.70
CA ALA A 90 -0.02 0.99 -19.92
C ALA A 90 1.12 1.98 -19.60
N GLU A 91 2.14 2.03 -20.47
CA GLU A 91 3.36 2.83 -20.21
C GLU A 91 3.07 4.33 -20.09
N ASP A 92 2.12 4.87 -20.87
CA ASP A 92 1.69 6.27 -20.79
C ASP A 92 1.01 6.58 -19.45
N ARG A 93 0.32 5.60 -18.86
CA ARG A 93 -0.33 5.72 -17.56
C ARG A 93 0.71 5.70 -16.42
N ILE A 94 1.71 4.82 -16.51
CA ILE A 94 2.86 4.80 -15.60
C ILE A 94 3.59 6.15 -15.65
N GLN A 95 3.83 6.69 -16.86
CA GLN A 95 4.47 8.00 -17.00
C GLN A 95 3.68 9.12 -16.35
N LYS A 96 2.35 9.13 -16.52
CA LYS A 96 1.48 10.10 -15.83
C LYS A 96 1.59 10.02 -14.30
N LEU A 97 1.69 8.82 -13.74
CA LEU A 97 1.89 8.67 -12.29
C LEU A 97 3.22 9.24 -11.83
N ILE A 98 4.30 8.98 -12.59
CA ILE A 98 5.61 9.58 -12.35
C ILE A 98 5.51 11.10 -12.36
N ASP A 99 4.92 11.69 -13.40
CA ASP A 99 4.78 13.12 -13.57
C ASP A 99 3.95 13.75 -12.42
N ILE A 100 2.90 13.10 -11.97
CA ILE A 100 2.08 13.54 -10.83
C ILE A 100 2.93 13.57 -9.54
N ILE A 101 3.65 12.50 -9.22
CA ILE A 101 4.43 12.43 -7.99
C ILE A 101 5.61 13.41 -8.04
N VAL A 102 6.26 13.57 -9.20
CA VAL A 102 7.33 14.56 -9.41
C VAL A 102 6.79 15.99 -9.27
N SER A 103 5.62 16.29 -9.82
CA SER A 103 4.99 17.62 -9.67
C SER A 103 4.66 17.94 -8.21
N ARG A 104 4.49 16.92 -7.37
CA ARG A 104 4.30 17.02 -5.91
C ARG A 104 5.62 16.99 -5.13
N GLY A 105 6.74 17.13 -5.84
CA GLY A 105 8.08 17.27 -5.24
C GLY A 105 8.85 15.97 -5.03
N GLY A 106 8.39 14.86 -5.61
CA GLY A 106 9.15 13.60 -5.61
C GLY A 106 10.38 13.66 -6.52
N TYR A 107 11.37 12.84 -6.21
CA TYR A 107 12.58 12.69 -7.01
C TYR A 107 12.59 11.34 -7.74
N VAL A 108 12.83 11.37 -9.05
CA VAL A 108 13.02 10.15 -9.84
C VAL A 108 14.44 9.62 -9.70
N LYS A 109 14.54 8.32 -9.70
CA LYS A 109 15.81 7.60 -9.74
C LYS A 109 15.90 6.79 -11.02
N ASP A 110 16.96 7.03 -11.79
CA ASP A 110 17.26 6.28 -13.00
C ASP A 110 17.71 4.84 -12.67
N LEU A 111 17.26 3.88 -13.45
CA LEU A 111 17.68 2.50 -13.33
C LEU A 111 19.15 2.35 -13.78
N HIS A 112 20.04 2.04 -12.82
CA HIS A 112 21.46 1.75 -13.07
C HIS A 112 22.18 2.77 -13.99
N GLY A 113 21.79 4.06 -13.90
CA GLY A 113 22.40 5.11 -14.72
C GLY A 113 21.93 5.14 -16.17
N GLN A 114 20.93 4.34 -16.56
CA GLN A 114 20.27 4.46 -17.85
C GLN A 114 19.34 5.66 -17.84
N LYS A 115 19.58 6.60 -18.75
CA LYS A 115 18.74 7.78 -18.89
C LYS A 115 17.32 7.38 -19.33
N ASN A 116 16.31 8.00 -18.68
CA ASN A 116 14.89 7.82 -18.99
C ASN A 116 14.27 6.45 -18.65
N ILE A 117 14.93 5.64 -17.82
CA ILE A 117 14.31 4.44 -17.24
C ILE A 117 14.18 4.68 -15.73
N TYR A 118 13.02 5.10 -15.30
CA TYR A 118 12.75 5.40 -13.89
C TYR A 118 12.32 4.14 -13.16
N TYR A 119 13.15 3.69 -12.23
CA TYR A 119 12.88 2.53 -11.41
C TYR A 119 11.82 2.80 -10.33
N GLN A 120 11.95 3.94 -9.66
CA GLN A 120 11.05 4.35 -8.58
C GLN A 120 11.07 5.88 -8.44
N VAL A 121 10.01 6.43 -7.83
CA VAL A 121 9.97 7.82 -7.42
C VAL A 121 10.11 7.92 -5.90
N ASN A 122 11.13 8.65 -5.43
CA ASN A 122 11.37 8.87 -4.02
C ASN A 122 10.49 10.03 -3.53
N ALA A 123 9.59 9.73 -2.64
CA ALA A 123 8.69 10.65 -1.93
C ALA A 123 8.13 9.93 -0.70
N THR A 124 7.68 10.68 0.31
CA THR A 124 6.76 10.10 1.29
C THR A 124 5.44 9.78 0.60
N TYR A 125 4.75 8.74 1.04
CA TYR A 125 3.47 8.37 0.43
C TYR A 125 2.43 9.48 0.59
N PHE A 126 2.42 10.15 1.74
CA PHE A 126 1.55 11.30 2.00
C PHE A 126 1.79 12.46 1.02
N SER A 127 3.06 12.83 0.75
CA SER A 127 3.36 13.86 -0.26
C SER A 127 3.04 13.39 -1.68
N ALA A 128 3.24 12.11 -2.00
CA ALA A 128 2.84 11.54 -3.28
C ALA A 128 1.33 11.63 -3.52
N LEU A 129 0.52 11.56 -2.46
CA LEU A 129 -0.94 11.79 -2.51
C LEU A 129 -1.34 13.28 -2.49
N GLY A 130 -0.38 14.22 -2.58
CA GLY A 130 -0.63 15.66 -2.57
C GLY A 130 -0.90 16.21 -1.17
N GLU A 131 -0.45 15.53 -0.12
CA GLU A 131 -0.66 15.88 1.29
C GLU A 131 -2.15 15.98 1.68
N ASP A 132 -2.98 15.20 0.99
CA ASP A 132 -4.41 15.11 1.21
C ASP A 132 -4.74 14.03 2.24
N GLU A 133 -5.27 14.43 3.39
CA GLU A 133 -5.62 13.53 4.48
C GLU A 133 -6.74 12.54 4.10
N LYS A 134 -7.71 12.94 3.27
CA LYS A 134 -8.77 12.05 2.79
C LYS A 134 -8.21 10.95 1.88
N LYS A 135 -7.35 11.34 0.93
CA LYS A 135 -6.65 10.37 0.08
C LYS A 135 -5.81 9.40 0.90
N MET A 136 -5.10 9.90 1.92
CA MET A 136 -4.27 9.05 2.78
C MET A 136 -5.11 8.07 3.60
N LEU A 137 -6.23 8.50 4.16
CA LEU A 137 -7.14 7.64 4.91
C LEU A 137 -7.79 6.59 4.02
N LEU A 138 -8.24 6.96 2.83
CA LEU A 138 -8.77 6.00 1.85
C LEU A 138 -7.68 5.02 1.39
N ALA A 139 -6.46 5.48 1.11
CA ALA A 139 -5.34 4.61 0.76
C ALA A 139 -5.06 3.58 1.88
N ARG A 140 -5.09 4.02 3.15
CA ARG A 140 -4.95 3.12 4.30
C ARG A 140 -6.12 2.15 4.43
N ALA A 141 -7.35 2.60 4.24
CA ALA A 141 -8.53 1.74 4.24
C ALA A 141 -8.42 0.66 3.14
N LEU A 142 -8.04 1.05 1.92
CA LEU A 142 -7.79 0.10 0.81
C LEU A 142 -6.68 -0.89 1.19
N GLN A 143 -5.53 -0.41 1.70
CA GLN A 143 -4.41 -1.27 2.08
C GLN A 143 -4.83 -2.36 3.08
N ILE A 144 -5.55 -2.01 4.13
CA ILE A 144 -5.94 -3.00 5.16
C ILE A 144 -6.99 -4.00 4.68
N PHE A 145 -7.69 -3.70 3.58
CA PHE A 145 -8.64 -4.63 2.95
C PHE A 145 -8.05 -5.44 1.80
N MET A 146 -6.87 -5.08 1.30
CA MET A 146 -6.16 -5.91 0.32
C MET A 146 -5.81 -7.28 0.92
N PRO A 147 -5.79 -8.35 0.09
CA PRO A 147 -5.23 -9.63 0.50
C PRO A 147 -3.78 -9.46 0.99
N GLY A 148 -3.40 -10.20 2.03
CA GLY A 148 -2.06 -10.16 2.60
C GLY A 148 -1.96 -9.48 3.96
N LYS A 149 -0.72 -9.33 4.44
CA LYS A 149 -0.38 -8.73 5.73
C LYS A 149 0.07 -7.28 5.52
N PRO A 150 -0.64 -6.25 6.05
CA PRO A 150 -0.23 -4.87 5.89
C PRO A 150 1.04 -4.58 6.71
N GLN A 151 2.07 -4.09 6.02
CA GLN A 151 3.26 -3.48 6.62
C GLN A 151 3.09 -1.97 6.63
N ILE A 152 3.35 -1.33 7.76
CA ILE A 152 3.13 0.09 7.95
C ILE A 152 4.47 0.80 8.09
N TRP A 153 4.78 1.66 7.12
CA TRP A 153 5.89 2.58 7.23
C TRP A 153 5.53 3.72 8.21
N TYR A 154 6.43 4.02 9.13
CA TYR A 154 6.14 4.98 10.20
C TYR A 154 5.84 6.40 9.68
N LEU A 155 6.53 6.85 8.62
CA LEU A 155 6.23 8.15 8.04
C LEU A 155 4.82 8.22 7.45
N ASP A 156 4.32 7.14 6.85
CA ASP A 156 2.95 7.09 6.33
C ASP A 156 1.93 7.18 7.48
N LEU A 157 2.20 6.47 8.60
CA LEU A 157 1.35 6.53 9.78
C LEU A 157 1.25 7.95 10.34
N PHE A 158 2.38 8.66 10.40
CA PHE A 158 2.44 10.03 10.92
C PHE A 158 2.11 11.10 9.88
N ALA A 159 1.68 10.72 8.65
CA ALA A 159 1.46 11.62 7.53
C ALA A 159 2.68 12.56 7.32
N GLY A 160 3.86 11.94 7.29
CA GLY A 160 5.13 12.64 7.13
C GLY A 160 5.27 13.18 5.71
N LYS A 161 5.78 14.41 5.61
CA LYS A 161 6.03 15.09 4.35
C LYS A 161 7.43 14.84 3.85
N ASN A 162 7.65 15.14 2.57
CA ASN A 162 8.97 15.11 1.94
C ASN A 162 9.98 15.98 2.72
N ASP A 163 11.16 15.41 3.04
CA ASP A 163 12.23 16.07 3.79
C ASP A 163 13.33 16.56 2.86
N TYR A 164 13.15 17.76 2.31
CA TYR A 164 14.14 18.35 1.41
C TYR A 164 15.42 18.78 2.13
N GLU A 165 15.35 19.09 3.43
CA GLU A 165 16.54 19.45 4.21
C GLU A 165 17.44 18.23 4.44
N ALA A 166 16.86 17.05 4.69
CA ALA A 166 17.62 15.82 4.76
C ALA A 166 18.31 15.49 3.43
N VAL A 167 17.61 15.66 2.30
CA VAL A 167 18.21 15.49 0.96
C VAL A 167 19.36 16.45 0.74
N LYS A 168 19.19 17.72 1.05
CA LYS A 168 20.23 18.76 0.91
C LYS A 168 21.45 18.44 1.77
N LYS A 169 21.23 17.99 3.01
CA LYS A 169 22.29 17.61 3.94
C LYS A 169 23.08 16.39 3.46
N ALA A 170 22.40 15.42 2.87
CA ALA A 170 23.02 14.20 2.34
C ALA A 170 23.85 14.48 1.07
N GLY A 171 23.54 15.54 0.31
CA GLY A 171 24.25 15.91 -0.89
C GLY A 171 23.99 15.00 -2.10
N PRO A 172 24.90 14.97 -3.09
CA PRO A 172 24.71 14.18 -4.30
C PRO A 172 24.41 12.71 -4.02
N GLY A 173 23.34 12.17 -4.61
CA GLY A 173 22.88 10.80 -4.38
C GLY A 173 21.97 10.60 -3.16
N GLY A 174 21.75 11.63 -2.36
CA GLY A 174 20.93 11.60 -1.14
C GLY A 174 19.41 11.67 -1.35
N HIS A 175 18.91 11.48 -2.57
CA HIS A 175 17.49 11.61 -2.91
C HIS A 175 16.57 10.67 -2.11
N LYS A 176 17.06 9.55 -1.62
CA LYS A 176 16.30 8.63 -0.75
C LYS A 176 16.02 9.20 0.64
N GLU A 177 16.79 10.18 1.09
CA GLU A 177 16.59 10.79 2.42
C GLU A 177 15.28 11.59 2.50
N ILE A 178 14.64 11.87 1.38
CA ILE A 178 13.36 12.57 1.29
C ILE A 178 12.23 11.87 2.07
N ASN A 179 12.28 10.54 2.19
CA ASN A 179 11.28 9.71 2.88
C ASN A 179 11.87 8.86 4.02
N ARG A 180 12.97 9.35 4.62
CA ARG A 180 13.69 8.65 5.71
C ARG A 180 13.88 9.51 6.96
N THR A 181 13.08 10.57 7.12
CA THR A 181 13.15 11.44 8.29
C THR A 181 13.04 10.66 9.59
N ASN A 182 14.04 10.80 10.46
CA ASN A 182 13.97 10.25 11.81
C ASN A 182 13.08 11.14 12.69
N LEU A 183 12.02 10.56 13.25
CA LEU A 183 11.14 11.28 14.17
C LEU A 183 11.73 11.29 15.58
N THR A 184 11.75 12.45 16.22
CA THR A 184 12.07 12.54 17.65
C THR A 184 10.89 12.06 18.51
N VAL A 185 11.15 11.78 19.79
CA VAL A 185 10.10 11.40 20.75
C VAL A 185 9.01 12.47 20.82
N GLU A 186 9.38 13.75 20.84
CA GLU A 186 8.46 14.87 20.87
C GLU A 186 7.58 14.93 19.61
N GLN A 187 8.16 14.65 18.42
CA GLN A 187 7.43 14.58 17.16
C GLN A 187 6.44 13.41 17.15
N VAL A 188 6.84 12.25 17.68
CA VAL A 188 5.96 11.10 17.83
C VAL A 188 4.80 11.43 18.78
N CYS A 189 5.09 11.96 19.98
CA CYS A 189 4.06 12.34 20.96
C CYS A 189 3.08 13.37 20.39
N SER A 190 3.58 14.41 19.73
CA SER A 190 2.75 15.41 19.04
C SER A 190 1.96 14.78 17.89
N GLY A 191 2.59 13.92 17.10
CA GLY A 191 1.97 13.20 15.98
C GLY A 191 0.78 12.35 16.41
N LEU A 192 0.88 11.65 17.51
CA LEU A 192 -0.23 10.85 18.08
C LEU A 192 -1.47 11.70 18.45
N GLY A 193 -1.31 13.01 18.60
CA GLY A 193 -2.40 13.95 18.79
C GLY A 193 -3.20 14.27 17.53
N LYS A 194 -2.62 14.09 16.34
CA LYS A 194 -3.23 14.43 15.05
C LYS A 194 -4.42 13.52 14.72
N THR A 195 -5.48 14.11 14.16
CA THR A 195 -6.70 13.36 13.78
C THR A 195 -6.42 12.26 12.81
N ILE A 196 -5.67 12.53 11.72
CA ILE A 196 -5.30 11.54 10.70
C ILE A 196 -4.52 10.35 11.30
N VAL A 197 -3.63 10.58 12.27
CA VAL A 197 -2.88 9.50 12.92
C VAL A 197 -3.81 8.63 13.76
N LYS A 198 -4.71 9.24 14.54
CA LYS A 198 -5.72 8.53 15.35
C LYS A 198 -6.61 7.66 14.47
N GLN A 199 -7.12 8.22 13.37
CA GLN A 199 -7.98 7.50 12.43
C GLN A 199 -7.23 6.32 11.77
N GLN A 200 -5.98 6.50 11.33
CA GLN A 200 -5.17 5.38 10.84
C GLN A 200 -4.95 4.30 11.91
N LEU A 201 -4.67 4.68 13.16
CA LEU A 201 -4.52 3.73 14.27
C LEU A 201 -5.81 2.97 14.56
N GLU A 202 -6.97 3.59 14.41
CA GLU A 202 -8.27 2.92 14.54
C GLU A 202 -8.48 1.88 13.43
N LEU A 203 -8.15 2.22 12.19
CA LEU A 203 -8.16 1.27 11.07
C LEU A 203 -7.24 0.07 11.31
N LEU A 204 -6.02 0.31 11.81
CA LEU A 204 -5.06 -0.76 12.12
C LEU A 204 -5.51 -1.62 13.30
N ARG A 205 -6.09 -1.03 14.34
CA ARG A 205 -6.68 -1.79 15.46
C ARG A 205 -7.81 -2.67 14.96
N PHE A 206 -8.69 -2.14 14.11
CA PHE A 206 -9.75 -2.92 13.51
C PHE A 206 -9.19 -4.11 12.70
N ARG A 207 -8.21 -3.88 11.82
CA ARG A 207 -7.57 -4.94 11.03
C ARG A 207 -6.98 -6.05 11.91
N ASN A 208 -6.37 -5.68 13.04
CA ASN A 208 -5.73 -6.62 13.96
C ASN A 208 -6.70 -7.35 14.90
N SER A 209 -7.89 -6.80 15.16
CA SER A 209 -8.83 -7.35 16.14
C SER A 209 -10.07 -8.00 15.54
N CYS A 210 -10.39 -7.72 14.26
CA CYS A 210 -11.57 -8.28 13.63
C CYS A 210 -11.31 -9.71 13.14
N PRO A 211 -12.07 -10.72 13.63
CA PRO A 211 -11.88 -12.12 13.24
C PRO A 211 -12.08 -12.39 11.73
N ALA A 212 -12.80 -11.50 11.04
CA ALA A 212 -12.98 -11.61 9.60
C ALA A 212 -11.66 -11.56 8.81
N PHE A 213 -10.59 -10.99 9.35
CA PHE A 213 -9.27 -10.91 8.72
C PHE A 213 -8.38 -12.10 9.13
N SER A 214 -8.74 -13.29 8.70
CA SER A 214 -7.95 -14.51 8.86
C SER A 214 -7.28 -14.91 7.54
N GLU A 215 -6.23 -15.72 7.59
CA GLU A 215 -5.63 -16.32 6.39
C GLU A 215 -6.59 -17.31 5.69
N GLU A 216 -7.57 -17.84 6.42
CA GLU A 216 -8.59 -18.75 5.92
C GLU A 216 -9.87 -18.03 5.45
N SER A 217 -9.87 -16.70 5.43
CA SER A 217 -11.04 -15.92 5.08
C SER A 217 -11.38 -16.04 3.60
N ARG A 218 -12.69 -16.08 3.33
CA ARG A 218 -13.18 -15.83 1.98
C ARG A 218 -13.18 -14.32 1.72
N ILE A 219 -12.54 -13.93 0.64
CA ILE A 219 -12.47 -12.53 0.22
C ILE A 219 -13.24 -12.37 -1.09
N LYS A 220 -14.05 -11.31 -1.17
CA LYS A 220 -14.72 -10.88 -2.38
C LYS A 220 -14.33 -9.44 -2.65
N VAL A 221 -14.03 -9.15 -3.90
CA VAL A 221 -13.68 -7.81 -4.36
C VAL A 221 -14.43 -7.49 -5.65
N SER A 222 -14.84 -6.26 -5.79
CA SER A 222 -15.43 -5.75 -7.03
C SER A 222 -15.21 -4.24 -7.16
N SER A 223 -15.28 -3.75 -8.40
CA SER A 223 -15.34 -2.33 -8.70
C SER A 223 -16.39 -2.05 -9.76
N ASP A 224 -16.97 -0.85 -9.71
CA ASP A 224 -17.83 -0.28 -10.72
C ASP A 224 -17.37 1.17 -10.94
N GLY A 225 -16.43 1.34 -11.87
CA GLY A 225 -15.75 2.61 -12.11
C GLY A 225 -15.04 3.11 -10.85
N SER A 226 -15.56 4.19 -10.25
CA SER A 226 -14.98 4.79 -9.04
C SER A 226 -15.32 4.09 -7.73
N ARG A 227 -16.28 3.19 -7.74
CA ARG A 227 -16.73 2.49 -6.54
C ARG A 227 -15.97 1.20 -6.36
N ILE A 228 -15.41 0.99 -5.17
CA ILE A 228 -14.70 -0.23 -4.78
C ILE A 228 -15.42 -0.87 -3.61
N HIS A 229 -15.54 -2.19 -3.65
CA HIS A 229 -16.18 -2.97 -2.60
C HIS A 229 -15.33 -4.19 -2.26
N PHE A 230 -14.97 -4.33 -0.97
CA PHE A 230 -14.31 -5.50 -0.40
C PHE A 230 -15.18 -6.11 0.69
N VAL A 231 -15.24 -7.43 0.72
CA VAL A 231 -15.86 -8.20 1.82
C VAL A 231 -14.91 -9.31 2.23
N TRP A 232 -14.54 -9.32 3.51
CA TRP A 232 -13.86 -10.42 4.16
C TRP A 232 -14.86 -11.18 5.02
N GLU A 233 -14.82 -12.52 4.94
CA GLU A 233 -15.75 -13.40 5.68
C GLU A 233 -15.00 -14.58 6.28
N HIS A 234 -15.10 -14.75 7.59
CA HIS A 234 -14.51 -15.86 8.32
C HIS A 234 -15.40 -16.25 9.53
N GLN A 235 -15.76 -17.53 9.62
CA GLN A 235 -16.52 -18.12 10.73
C GLN A 235 -17.76 -17.29 11.15
N GLY A 236 -18.51 -16.76 10.17
CA GLY A 236 -19.71 -15.96 10.41
C GLY A 236 -19.46 -14.49 10.80
N CYS A 237 -18.18 -14.08 10.90
CA CYS A 237 -17.83 -12.66 11.02
C CYS A 237 -17.56 -12.08 9.64
N THR A 238 -17.95 -10.82 9.43
CA THR A 238 -17.64 -10.08 8.19
C THR A 238 -16.99 -8.74 8.47
N ALA A 239 -16.10 -8.32 7.56
CA ALA A 239 -15.61 -6.95 7.45
C ALA A 239 -15.88 -6.48 6.02
N GLU A 240 -16.49 -5.32 5.87
CA GLU A 240 -16.92 -4.76 4.60
C GLU A 240 -16.35 -3.34 4.44
N LEU A 241 -15.75 -3.07 3.27
CA LEU A 241 -15.33 -1.72 2.84
C LEU A 241 -16.09 -1.36 1.58
N LYS A 242 -16.77 -0.21 1.61
CA LYS A 242 -17.31 0.48 0.43
C LYS A 242 -16.59 1.81 0.29
N ALA A 243 -15.98 2.05 -0.85
CA ALA A 243 -15.21 3.26 -1.11
C ALA A 243 -15.61 3.91 -2.44
N ASN A 244 -15.49 5.23 -2.51
CA ASN A 244 -15.66 6.00 -3.73
C ASN A 244 -14.38 6.81 -3.99
N LEU A 245 -13.72 6.52 -5.09
CA LEU A 245 -12.44 7.14 -5.48
C LEU A 245 -12.57 8.60 -5.92
N GLN A 246 -13.78 9.07 -6.32
CA GLN A 246 -13.98 10.43 -6.83
C GLN A 246 -13.94 11.48 -5.72
N ASP A 247 -14.53 11.17 -4.56
CA ASP A 247 -14.62 12.08 -3.42
C ASP A 247 -13.79 11.60 -2.23
N CYS A 248 -13.11 10.46 -2.40
CA CYS A 248 -12.32 9.76 -1.38
C CYS A 248 -13.15 9.34 -0.16
N SER A 249 -14.47 9.21 -0.29
CA SER A 249 -15.32 8.73 0.78
C SER A 249 -15.26 7.22 0.94
N TYR A 250 -15.41 6.75 2.17
CA TYR A 250 -15.48 5.32 2.46
C TYR A 250 -16.33 5.04 3.69
N VAL A 251 -16.85 3.81 3.75
CA VAL A 251 -17.55 3.26 4.91
C VAL A 251 -17.00 1.88 5.19
N ILE A 252 -16.63 1.63 6.45
CA ILE A 252 -16.21 0.32 6.93
C ILE A 252 -17.20 -0.17 7.97
N GLU A 253 -17.78 -1.34 7.72
CA GLU A 253 -18.71 -2.02 8.62
C GLU A 253 -18.16 -3.41 8.99
N SER A 254 -18.52 -3.89 10.16
CA SER A 254 -18.31 -5.29 10.55
C SER A 254 -19.59 -5.92 11.06
N CYS A 255 -19.69 -7.23 10.89
CA CYS A 255 -20.77 -8.02 11.47
C CYS A 255 -20.16 -9.18 12.27
N ASN A 256 -20.65 -9.40 13.48
CA ASN A 256 -20.20 -10.52 14.32
C ASN A 256 -21.04 -11.80 14.05
N THR A 257 -20.68 -12.89 14.67
CA THR A 257 -21.38 -14.19 14.55
C THR A 257 -22.86 -14.17 14.92
N GLU A 258 -23.28 -13.18 15.71
CA GLU A 258 -24.70 -13.00 16.11
C GLU A 258 -25.49 -12.14 15.11
N GLY A 259 -24.85 -11.71 14.00
CA GLY A 259 -25.47 -10.85 12.99
C GLY A 259 -25.54 -9.37 13.38
N LYS A 260 -24.88 -8.97 14.48
CA LYS A 260 -24.84 -7.57 14.92
C LYS A 260 -23.85 -6.79 14.08
N ARG A 261 -24.38 -5.82 13.32
CA ARG A 261 -23.58 -4.87 12.54
C ARG A 261 -23.05 -3.72 13.37
N LYS A 262 -21.85 -3.26 13.06
CA LYS A 262 -21.19 -2.12 13.68
C LYS A 262 -20.49 -1.29 12.62
N LEU A 263 -20.76 0.02 12.59
CA LEU A 263 -19.96 0.99 11.86
C LEU A 263 -18.59 1.11 12.56
N ILE A 264 -17.54 0.94 11.82
CA ILE A 264 -16.14 0.98 12.31
C ILE A 264 -15.51 2.33 11.99
N ALA A 265 -15.64 2.77 10.75
CA ALA A 265 -15.08 4.04 10.28
C ALA A 265 -15.87 4.55 9.07
N GLU A 266 -15.86 5.87 8.91
CA GLU A 266 -16.35 6.58 7.73
C GLU A 266 -15.47 7.80 7.49
N GLY A 267 -15.30 8.19 6.19
CA GLY A 267 -14.46 9.31 5.81
C GLY A 267 -14.85 9.93 4.45
#